data_7904142d584d3b67d4777d9ad4dbfdbe
#
_entry.id   7904142d584d3b67d4777d9ad4dbfdbe
#
_cell.length_a   1.000
_cell.length_b   1.000
_cell.length_c   1.000
_cell.angle_alpha   90.00
_cell.angle_beta   90.00
_cell.angle_gamma   90.00
#
_symmetry.space_group_name_H-M   'P 1'
#
loop_
_entity.id
_entity.type
_entity.pdbx_description
1 polymer ?
#
loop_
_entity_poly.entity_id
_entity_poly.type
_entity_poly.pdbx_seq_one_letter_code
_entity_poly.pdbx_strand_id
1 'polypeptide(L)'
;MIGLVLVTHGRLAEELRLAMEHVVGPQNAVATVCIFPEDQLEARREDIRASIAGVDQGDGVVVLTDILGGTPSNLAFQLCDHRTIEVIAGVNLPLLVKLAKIRGTEPLAEAVAHATAAGRKYIACAADMPDGPKPIGFPPDAAAPNGSQPRPAGDPA
;
A
#
# COMPACT_ATOMS: atom_id res chain seq x y z
N MET A 1 -0.29 12.22 -11.97
CA MET A 1 -0.76 10.98 -11.26
C MET A 1 -0.40 11.11 -9.80
N ILE A 2 -1.33 10.78 -8.89
CA ILE A 2 -1.12 10.83 -7.44
C ILE A 2 0.02 9.87 -7.03
N GLY A 3 1.00 10.39 -6.26
CA GLY A 3 2.09 9.60 -5.70
C GLY A 3 1.65 8.78 -4.49
N LEU A 4 2.30 7.65 -4.25
CA LEU A 4 2.03 6.78 -3.09
C LEU A 4 3.29 6.60 -2.26
N VAL A 5 3.17 6.76 -0.94
CA VAL A 5 4.24 6.47 0.02
C VAL A 5 3.70 5.53 1.09
N LEU A 6 4.22 4.32 1.16
CA LEU A 6 3.86 3.36 2.22
C LEU A 6 4.86 3.50 3.36
N VAL A 7 4.35 3.74 4.57
CA VAL A 7 5.16 3.94 5.79
C VAL A 7 4.66 3.00 6.86
N THR A 8 5.41 1.97 7.19
CA THR A 8 4.94 0.90 8.09
C THR A 8 6.00 0.45 9.08
N HIS A 9 5.56 -0.27 10.10
CA HIS A 9 6.45 -1.04 10.96
C HIS A 9 7.14 -2.16 10.15
N GLY A 10 8.41 -2.39 10.42
CA GLY A 10 9.19 -3.42 9.77
C GLY A 10 9.13 -3.32 8.25
N ARG A 11 9.18 -4.44 7.56
CA ARG A 11 9.21 -4.53 6.09
C ARG A 11 7.82 -4.58 5.44
N LEU A 12 6.77 -4.36 6.18
CA LEU A 12 5.40 -4.50 5.66
C LEU A 12 5.14 -3.58 4.46
N ALA A 13 5.71 -2.37 4.43
CA ALA A 13 5.56 -1.45 3.30
C ALA A 13 6.09 -2.05 1.99
N GLU A 14 7.25 -2.69 2.02
CA GLU A 14 7.84 -3.36 0.85
C GLU A 14 6.96 -4.52 0.39
N GLU A 15 6.51 -5.37 1.32
CA GLU A 15 5.69 -6.54 1.01
C GLU A 15 4.29 -6.14 0.49
N LEU A 16 3.68 -5.10 1.04
CA LEU A 16 2.43 -4.54 0.52
C LEU A 16 2.58 -3.97 -0.89
N ARG A 17 3.69 -3.29 -1.18
CA ARG A 17 4.00 -2.84 -2.53
C ARG A 17 4.11 -4.01 -3.49
N LEU A 18 4.89 -5.03 -3.14
CA LEU A 18 5.05 -6.22 -3.98
C LEU A 18 3.71 -6.95 -4.20
N ALA A 19 2.89 -7.09 -3.15
CA ALA A 19 1.57 -7.70 -3.26
C ALA A 19 0.64 -6.89 -4.18
N MET A 20 0.64 -5.56 -4.07
CA MET A 20 -0.11 -4.69 -4.96
C MET A 20 0.35 -4.85 -6.42
N GLU A 21 1.66 -4.80 -6.66
CA GLU A 21 2.25 -4.93 -8.01
C GLU A 21 2.01 -6.33 -8.61
N HIS A 22 1.91 -7.36 -7.77
CA HIS A 22 1.49 -8.69 -8.23
C HIS A 22 0.08 -8.67 -8.82
N VAL A 23 -0.83 -7.89 -8.23
CA VAL A 23 -2.24 -7.81 -8.67
C VAL A 23 -2.44 -6.88 -9.85
N VAL A 24 -1.83 -5.68 -9.83
CA VAL A 24 -2.10 -4.60 -10.81
C VAL A 24 -0.93 -4.34 -11.77
N GLY A 25 0.17 -5.07 -11.64
CA GLY A 25 1.38 -4.86 -12.39
C GLY A 25 2.30 -3.79 -11.78
N PRO A 26 3.52 -3.61 -12.34
CA PRO A 26 4.49 -2.64 -11.85
C PRO A 26 3.93 -1.23 -11.76
N GLN A 27 4.26 -0.51 -10.68
CA GLN A 27 3.74 0.82 -10.41
C GLN A 27 4.87 1.87 -10.32
N ASN A 28 4.71 2.97 -11.04
CA ASN A 28 5.57 4.15 -10.91
C ASN A 28 5.09 5.07 -9.78
N ALA A 29 5.92 6.01 -9.34
CA ALA A 29 5.60 6.99 -8.30
C ALA A 29 5.07 6.31 -7.02
N VAL A 30 5.74 5.24 -6.57
CA VAL A 30 5.49 4.52 -5.34
C VAL A 30 6.79 4.38 -4.57
N ALA A 31 6.81 4.82 -3.31
CA ALA A 31 7.93 4.68 -2.40
C ALA A 31 7.53 3.93 -1.13
N THR A 32 8.50 3.36 -0.45
CA THR A 32 8.32 2.63 0.81
C THR A 32 9.30 3.13 1.86
N VAL A 33 8.83 3.32 3.08
CA VAL A 33 9.64 3.65 4.26
C VAL A 33 9.31 2.63 5.34
N CYS A 34 10.31 1.82 5.69
CA CYS A 34 10.21 0.78 6.73
C CYS A 34 10.78 1.33 8.03
N ILE A 35 9.99 1.31 9.10
CA ILE A 35 10.38 1.83 10.41
C ILE A 35 10.63 0.68 11.37
N PHE A 36 11.81 0.66 11.99
CA PHE A 36 12.25 -0.34 12.95
C PHE A 36 12.37 0.24 14.36
N PRO A 37 12.31 -0.58 15.43
CA PRO A 37 12.30 -0.10 16.82
C PRO A 37 13.49 0.80 17.20
N GLU A 38 14.67 0.56 16.61
CA GLU A 38 15.91 1.28 16.92
C GLU A 38 16.12 2.54 16.06
N ASP A 39 15.20 2.82 15.13
CA ASP A 39 15.32 3.94 14.22
C ASP A 39 15.19 5.29 14.94
N GLN A 40 15.95 6.26 14.47
CA GLN A 40 15.81 7.64 14.90
C GLN A 40 14.62 8.29 14.20
N LEU A 41 13.66 8.77 14.98
CA LEU A 41 12.39 9.30 14.47
C LEU A 41 12.59 10.48 13.51
N GLU A 42 13.55 11.36 13.80
CA GLU A 42 13.84 12.51 12.94
C GLU A 42 14.38 12.09 11.58
N ALA A 43 15.27 11.09 11.55
CA ALA A 43 15.76 10.52 10.29
C ALA A 43 14.64 9.89 9.49
N ARG A 44 13.74 9.15 10.13
CA ARG A 44 12.57 8.56 9.44
C ARG A 44 11.60 9.60 8.92
N ARG A 45 11.37 10.68 9.68
CA ARG A 45 10.56 11.81 9.20
C ARG A 45 11.14 12.41 7.93
N GLU A 46 12.43 12.60 7.88
CA GLU A 46 13.10 13.14 6.70
C GLU A 46 13.03 12.19 5.51
N ASP A 47 13.16 10.88 5.74
CA ASP A 47 12.97 9.87 4.68
C ASP A 47 11.55 9.90 4.11
N ILE A 48 10.54 10.06 4.96
CA ILE A 48 9.14 10.19 4.51
C ILE A 48 8.99 11.47 3.67
N ARG A 49 9.55 12.59 4.12
CA ARG A 49 9.50 13.85 3.37
C ARG A 49 10.19 13.75 2.02
N ALA A 50 11.37 13.14 1.98
CA ALA A 50 12.11 12.91 0.73
C ALA A 50 11.34 11.96 -0.21
N SER A 51 10.71 10.91 0.34
CA SER A 51 9.88 9.98 -0.42
C SER A 51 8.66 10.69 -1.02
N ILE A 52 7.97 11.53 -0.25
CA ILE A 52 6.85 12.35 -0.74
C ILE A 52 7.30 13.20 -1.92
N ALA A 53 8.40 13.95 -1.76
CA ALA A 53 8.93 14.80 -2.82
C ALA A 53 9.34 13.99 -4.07
N GLY A 54 9.85 12.79 -3.88
CA GLY A 54 10.30 11.92 -4.97
C GLY A 54 9.16 11.30 -5.79
N VAL A 55 7.96 11.15 -5.22
CA VAL A 55 6.80 10.56 -5.92
C VAL A 55 5.76 11.59 -6.36
N ASP A 56 5.86 12.82 -5.91
CA ASP A 56 4.92 13.89 -6.27
C ASP A 56 5.11 14.31 -7.75
N GLN A 57 4.05 14.16 -8.51
CA GLN A 57 3.98 14.56 -9.92
C GLN A 57 3.04 15.74 -10.15
N GLY A 58 2.66 16.47 -9.08
CA GLY A 58 1.79 17.64 -9.13
C GLY A 58 0.31 17.35 -8.86
N ASP A 59 -0.09 16.09 -8.74
CA ASP A 59 -1.47 15.68 -8.42
C ASP A 59 -1.65 15.31 -6.94
N GLY A 60 -0.61 15.55 -6.14
CA GLY A 60 -0.58 15.24 -4.72
C GLY A 60 -0.09 13.83 -4.39
N VAL A 61 0.01 13.54 -3.10
CA VAL A 61 0.56 12.29 -2.56
C VAL A 61 -0.35 11.72 -1.47
N VAL A 62 -0.57 10.40 -1.50
CA VAL A 62 -1.19 9.67 -0.40
C VAL A 62 -0.11 8.91 0.36
N VAL A 63 0.02 9.20 1.64
CA VAL A 63 0.85 8.45 2.58
C VAL A 63 -0.02 7.39 3.26
N LEU A 64 0.42 6.15 3.21
CA LEU A 64 -0.33 4.97 3.66
C LEU A 64 0.40 4.33 4.83
N THR A 65 -0.25 4.21 5.97
CA THR A 65 0.36 3.61 7.17
C THR A 65 -0.43 2.38 7.63
N ASP A 66 0.23 1.51 8.37
CA ASP A 66 -0.35 0.23 8.79
C ASP A 66 -1.35 0.37 9.93
N ILE A 67 -1.01 1.07 11.00
CA ILE A 67 -1.88 1.21 12.17
C ILE A 67 -1.99 2.67 12.64
N LEU A 68 -3.20 3.10 12.93
CA LEU A 68 -3.45 4.42 13.49
C LEU A 68 -2.88 4.53 14.92
N GLY A 69 -2.15 5.61 15.19
CA GLY A 69 -1.55 5.87 16.51
C GLY A 69 -0.17 5.24 16.73
N GLY A 70 0.32 4.44 15.79
CA GLY A 70 1.70 3.95 15.81
C GLY A 70 2.70 5.01 15.31
N THR A 71 4.00 4.76 15.50
CA THR A 71 5.07 5.67 15.07
C THR A 71 4.98 6.02 13.58
N PRO A 72 4.78 5.08 12.63
CA PRO A 72 4.63 5.42 11.22
C PRO A 72 3.51 6.43 10.96
N SER A 73 2.33 6.21 11.53
CA SER A 73 1.20 7.11 11.33
C SER A 73 1.43 8.48 11.97
N ASN A 74 1.99 8.51 13.18
CA ASN A 74 2.27 9.77 13.88
C ASN A 74 3.26 10.65 13.10
N LEU A 75 4.29 10.06 12.50
CA LEU A 75 5.24 10.79 11.65
C LEU A 75 4.56 11.28 10.35
N ALA A 76 3.75 10.44 9.72
CA ALA A 76 3.04 10.78 8.49
C ALA A 76 2.03 11.91 8.70
N PHE A 77 1.23 11.85 9.77
CA PHE A 77 0.22 12.87 10.07
C PHE A 77 0.82 14.27 10.29
N GLN A 78 2.06 14.37 10.77
CA GLN A 78 2.76 15.66 10.90
C GLN A 78 3.08 16.32 9.55
N LEU A 79 3.05 15.54 8.45
CA LEU A 79 3.33 16.02 7.10
C LEU A 79 2.06 16.24 6.27
N CYS A 80 0.90 15.84 6.79
CA CYS A 80 -0.39 16.02 6.13
C CYS A 80 -0.77 17.51 6.08
N ASP A 81 -1.14 18.00 4.90
CA ASP A 81 -1.61 19.37 4.70
C ASP A 81 -3.05 19.45 4.20
N HIS A 82 -3.70 18.27 3.98
CA HIS A 82 -5.07 18.11 3.47
C HIS A 82 -5.34 18.76 2.09
N ARG A 83 -4.30 19.13 1.38
CA ARG A 83 -4.38 19.73 0.03
C ARG A 83 -3.60 18.94 -0.98
N THR A 84 -2.33 18.73 -0.69
CA THR A 84 -1.39 18.04 -1.56
C THR A 84 -0.87 16.73 -0.95
N ILE A 85 -0.98 16.58 0.38
CA ILE A 85 -0.57 15.40 1.12
C ILE A 85 -1.74 14.92 1.99
N GLU A 86 -2.24 13.74 1.71
CA GLU A 86 -3.24 13.04 2.53
C GLU A 86 -2.65 11.79 3.16
N VAL A 87 -3.15 11.41 4.32
CA VAL A 87 -2.69 10.24 5.08
C VAL A 87 -3.84 9.28 5.34
N ILE A 88 -3.64 8.02 5.01
CA ILE A 88 -4.58 6.94 5.33
C ILE A 88 -3.87 5.94 6.25
N ALA A 89 -4.42 5.72 7.45
CA ALA A 89 -3.97 4.65 8.35
C ALA A 89 -4.88 3.41 8.21
N GLY A 90 -4.32 2.23 8.45
CA GLY A 90 -5.04 0.97 8.27
C GLY A 90 -4.99 0.44 6.85
N VAL A 91 -3.86 0.66 6.16
CA VAL A 91 -3.65 0.17 4.79
C VAL A 91 -3.88 -1.33 4.67
N ASN A 92 -4.57 -1.73 3.64
CA ASN A 92 -4.74 -3.13 3.24
C ASN A 92 -4.68 -3.28 1.72
N LEU A 93 -4.60 -4.50 1.23
CA LEU A 93 -4.45 -4.75 -0.20
C LEU A 93 -5.63 -4.26 -1.05
N PRO A 94 -6.92 -4.44 -0.66
CA PRO A 94 -8.04 -3.87 -1.42
C PRO A 94 -7.97 -2.36 -1.60
N LEU A 95 -7.57 -1.62 -0.56
CA LEU A 95 -7.36 -0.19 -0.60
C LEU A 95 -6.25 0.18 -1.60
N LEU A 96 -5.11 -0.51 -1.54
CA LEU A 96 -3.98 -0.27 -2.44
C LEU A 96 -4.33 -0.55 -3.90
N VAL A 97 -4.99 -1.67 -4.17
CA VAL A 97 -5.44 -2.05 -5.52
C VAL A 97 -6.42 -1.03 -6.08
N LYS A 98 -7.38 -0.56 -5.26
CA LYS A 98 -8.31 0.49 -5.68
C LYS A 98 -7.55 1.77 -6.02
N LEU A 99 -6.68 2.21 -5.13
CA LEU A 99 -5.91 3.44 -5.30
C LEU A 99 -5.00 3.38 -6.55
N ALA A 100 -4.32 2.27 -6.77
CA ALA A 100 -3.49 2.06 -7.96
C ALA A 100 -4.27 2.22 -9.26
N LYS A 101 -5.53 1.80 -9.29
CA LYS A 101 -6.40 1.90 -10.47
C LYS A 101 -6.93 3.30 -10.75
N ILE A 102 -7.17 4.11 -9.71
CA ILE A 102 -7.86 5.41 -9.86
C ILE A 102 -6.93 6.62 -9.76
N ARG A 103 -5.72 6.48 -9.21
CA ARG A 103 -4.79 7.57 -8.91
C ARG A 103 -4.29 8.36 -10.13
N GLY A 104 -4.51 7.85 -11.31
CA GLY A 104 -4.18 8.52 -12.58
C GLY A 104 -5.33 9.33 -13.18
N THR A 105 -6.54 9.20 -12.65
CA THR A 105 -7.76 9.77 -13.24
C THR A 105 -8.62 10.57 -12.28
N GLU A 106 -8.51 10.31 -10.97
CA GLU A 106 -9.32 10.98 -9.95
C GLU A 106 -8.51 12.05 -9.20
N PRO A 107 -9.14 13.14 -8.76
CA PRO A 107 -8.53 14.10 -7.83
C PRO A 107 -8.18 13.44 -6.49
N LEU A 108 -7.20 13.99 -5.78
CA LEU A 108 -6.68 13.44 -4.52
C LEU A 108 -7.77 13.12 -3.51
N ALA A 109 -8.68 14.06 -3.23
CA ALA A 109 -9.73 13.88 -2.22
C ALA A 109 -10.71 12.75 -2.59
N GLU A 110 -11.10 12.64 -3.86
CA GLU A 110 -11.97 11.56 -4.35
C GLU A 110 -11.27 10.21 -4.31
N ALA A 111 -10.03 10.15 -4.76
CA ALA A 111 -9.23 8.93 -4.73
C ALA A 111 -9.05 8.40 -3.29
N VAL A 112 -8.79 9.28 -2.32
CA VAL A 112 -8.70 8.93 -0.89
C VAL A 112 -10.04 8.38 -0.37
N ALA A 113 -11.15 9.03 -0.68
CA ALA A 113 -12.48 8.57 -0.26
C ALA A 113 -12.83 7.19 -0.84
N HIS A 114 -12.61 6.99 -2.14
CA HIS A 114 -12.90 5.73 -2.82
C HIS A 114 -11.98 4.59 -2.35
N ALA A 115 -10.70 4.87 -2.16
CA ALA A 115 -9.74 3.88 -1.65
C ALA A 115 -10.07 3.45 -0.21
N THR A 116 -10.40 4.41 0.66
CA THR A 116 -10.81 4.13 2.05
C THR A 116 -12.10 3.29 2.09
N ALA A 117 -13.08 3.61 1.25
CA ALA A 117 -14.31 2.82 1.13
C ALA A 117 -14.01 1.39 0.67
N ALA A 118 -13.14 1.20 -0.32
CA ALA A 118 -12.71 -0.13 -0.79
C ALA A 118 -12.01 -0.92 0.31
N GLY A 119 -11.09 -0.30 1.05
CA GLY A 119 -10.40 -0.93 2.17
C GLY A 119 -11.35 -1.48 3.24
N ARG A 120 -12.39 -0.73 3.56
CA ARG A 120 -13.43 -1.14 4.53
C ARG A 120 -14.36 -2.21 3.97
N LYS A 121 -14.76 -2.09 2.71
CA LYS A 121 -15.73 -2.99 2.06
C LYS A 121 -15.26 -4.44 2.00
N TYR A 122 -13.98 -4.68 1.80
CA TYR A 122 -13.43 -6.03 1.61
C TYR A 122 -12.90 -6.67 2.90
N ILE A 123 -13.15 -6.06 4.06
CA ILE A 123 -13.02 -6.72 5.35
C ILE A 123 -14.31 -7.51 5.58
N ALA A 124 -14.22 -8.84 5.54
CA ALA A 124 -15.39 -9.70 5.61
C ALA A 124 -15.12 -10.95 6.45
N CYS A 125 -16.16 -11.44 7.11
CA CYS A 125 -16.14 -12.70 7.85
C CYS A 125 -16.75 -13.82 6.99
N ALA A 126 -16.16 -15.01 7.02
CA ALA A 126 -16.69 -16.16 6.29
C ALA A 126 -18.15 -16.51 6.69
N ALA A 127 -18.53 -16.25 7.96
CA ALA A 127 -19.90 -16.47 8.44
C ALA A 127 -20.95 -15.61 7.71
N ASP A 128 -20.54 -14.46 7.17
CA ASP A 128 -21.41 -13.55 6.45
C ASP A 128 -21.55 -13.91 4.95
N MET A 129 -20.83 -14.94 4.51
CA MET A 129 -20.80 -15.39 3.11
C MET A 129 -20.97 -16.91 3.01
N PRO A 130 -22.17 -17.45 3.28
CA PRO A 130 -22.41 -18.89 3.30
C PRO A 130 -22.15 -19.56 1.94
N ASP A 131 -22.30 -18.83 0.83
CA ASP A 131 -22.04 -19.32 -0.54
C ASP A 131 -20.59 -19.06 -1.01
N GLY A 132 -19.72 -18.59 -0.11
CA GLY A 132 -18.33 -18.22 -0.41
C GLY A 132 -18.16 -16.85 -1.07
N PRO A 133 -16.92 -16.39 -1.22
CA PRO A 133 -16.64 -15.10 -1.82
C PRO A 133 -16.86 -15.13 -3.33
N LYS A 134 -17.46 -14.07 -3.86
CA LYS A 134 -17.50 -13.87 -5.32
C LYS A 134 -16.11 -13.49 -5.80
N PRO A 135 -15.64 -14.00 -6.97
CA PRO A 135 -14.38 -13.57 -7.55
C PRO A 135 -14.33 -12.05 -7.69
N ILE A 136 -13.27 -11.43 -7.21
CA ILE A 136 -13.00 -10.04 -7.54
C ILE A 136 -12.64 -10.03 -9.02
N GLY A 137 -13.27 -9.17 -9.82
CA GLY A 137 -13.01 -9.07 -11.27
C GLY A 137 -11.62 -8.50 -11.58
N PHE A 138 -10.58 -9.20 -11.15
CA PHE A 138 -9.23 -9.01 -11.65
C PHE A 138 -9.12 -9.76 -12.98
N PRO A 139 -8.41 -9.24 -13.97
CA PRO A 139 -8.10 -10.04 -15.15
C PRO A 139 -7.42 -11.34 -14.68
N PRO A 140 -7.73 -12.49 -15.30
CA PRO A 140 -7.03 -13.73 -14.99
C PRO A 140 -5.53 -13.46 -15.10
N ASP A 141 -4.76 -13.98 -14.13
CA ASP A 141 -3.32 -13.82 -14.07
C ASP A 141 -2.73 -13.92 -15.49
N ALA A 142 -2.04 -12.86 -15.91
CA ALA A 142 -1.13 -12.98 -17.03
C ALA A 142 -0.17 -14.09 -16.62
N ALA A 143 -0.23 -15.23 -17.32
CA ALA A 143 0.42 -16.48 -16.98
C ALA A 143 1.76 -16.24 -16.30
N ALA A 144 1.89 -16.65 -15.05
CA ALA A 144 3.19 -16.67 -14.38
C ALA A 144 4.16 -17.42 -15.28
N PRO A 145 5.37 -16.89 -15.56
CA PRO A 145 6.34 -17.66 -16.30
C PRO A 145 6.58 -18.96 -15.51
N ASN A 146 6.29 -20.08 -16.16
CA ASN A 146 6.54 -21.43 -15.65
C ASN A 146 7.97 -21.50 -15.10
N GLY A 147 8.12 -21.69 -13.80
CA GLY A 147 9.44 -21.76 -13.18
C GLY A 147 9.48 -21.93 -11.67
N SER A 148 8.48 -22.55 -11.07
CA SER A 148 8.66 -23.08 -9.71
C SER A 148 9.05 -24.55 -9.80
N GLN A 149 10.35 -24.82 -9.96
CA GLN A 149 10.87 -26.15 -9.68
C GLN A 149 10.68 -26.44 -8.18
N PRO A 150 10.16 -27.62 -7.81
CA PRO A 150 10.11 -28.02 -6.41
C PRO A 150 11.52 -28.08 -5.85
N ARG A 151 11.75 -27.51 -4.67
CA ARG A 151 13.02 -27.68 -3.94
C ARG A 151 13.25 -29.18 -3.73
N PRO A 152 14.44 -29.70 -4.02
CA PRO A 152 14.76 -31.08 -3.66
C PRO A 152 14.71 -31.22 -2.13
N ALA A 153 14.09 -32.30 -1.67
CA ALA A 153 14.09 -32.69 -0.27
C ALA A 153 15.54 -32.87 0.18
N GLY A 154 15.91 -32.21 1.28
CA GLY A 154 17.24 -32.34 1.85
C GLY A 154 17.52 -33.78 2.28
N ASP A 155 18.69 -34.31 1.90
CA ASP A 155 19.23 -35.56 2.39
C ASP A 155 19.46 -35.48 3.91
N PRO A 156 19.10 -36.51 4.68
CA PRO A 156 19.51 -36.62 6.07
C PRO A 156 20.98 -37.12 6.13
N ALA A 157 21.79 -36.34 6.80
CA ALA A 157 23.13 -36.81 7.25
C ALA A 157 23.02 -37.42 8.62
#